data_61b3f297aa515a1464f1ecfcd5b785f8
#
_entry.id   61b3f297aa515a1464f1ecfcd5b785f8
#
_cell.length_a   1.000
_cell.length_b   1.000
_cell.length_c   1.000
_cell.angle_alpha   90.00
_cell.angle_beta   90.00
_cell.angle_gamma   90.00
#
_symmetry.space_group_name_H-M   'P 1'
#
loop_
_entity.id
_entity.type
_entity.pdbx_description
1 polymer ?
#
loop_
_entity_poly.entity_id
_entity_poly.type
_entity_poly.pdbx_seq_one_letter_code
_entity_poly.pdbx_strand_id
1 'polypeptide(L)'
;MDCKVEIIPRLLHFRQPAGTSRGIYTTRKVWYLHLTSPDFPGRVGIGECAPLPALSCDDLPDYEVILAKACRRLEERQGRLDVDSLCDYPSILFGLETAIRHFFAGSWALCDTAFSRGEAGIPINGLIWMGDFDKMLSQIEKK
;
A
#
# COMPACT_ATOMS: atom_id res chain seq x y z
N MET A 1 19.57 -11.97 4.84
CA MET A 1 19.75 -11.22 3.57
C MET A 1 20.06 -9.78 3.93
N ASP A 2 21.24 -9.29 3.56
CA ASP A 2 21.52 -7.85 3.67
C ASP A 2 20.57 -7.09 2.76
N CYS A 3 19.95 -5.99 3.24
CA CYS A 3 18.96 -5.25 2.47
C CYS A 3 18.98 -3.76 2.80
N LYS A 4 18.49 -2.99 1.85
CA LYS A 4 18.26 -1.54 1.93
C LYS A 4 16.82 -1.21 1.54
N VAL A 5 16.22 -0.27 2.26
CA VAL A 5 14.88 0.23 1.97
C VAL A 5 14.93 1.73 1.70
N GLU A 6 14.66 2.11 0.47
CA GLU A 6 14.49 3.50 0.07
C GLU A 6 13.02 3.90 0.21
N ILE A 7 12.76 5.05 0.86
CA ILE A 7 11.41 5.61 1.03
C ILE A 7 11.20 6.70 -0.01
N ILE A 8 10.20 6.55 -0.86
CA ILE A 8 9.91 7.47 -1.96
C ILE A 8 8.51 8.08 -1.73
N PRO A 9 8.42 9.30 -1.17
CA PRO A 9 7.13 9.96 -0.98
C PRO A 9 6.54 10.41 -2.32
N ARG A 10 5.21 10.29 -2.43
CA ARG A 10 4.44 10.79 -3.57
C ARG A 10 3.14 11.43 -3.10
N LEU A 11 2.74 12.50 -3.78
CA LEU A 11 1.42 13.10 -3.65
C LEU A 11 0.61 12.72 -4.89
N LEU A 12 -0.38 11.85 -4.71
CA LEU A 12 -1.30 11.44 -5.75
C LEU A 12 -2.48 12.41 -5.80
N HIS A 13 -2.95 12.73 -7.00
CA HIS A 13 -4.13 13.56 -7.22
C HIS A 13 -5.26 12.68 -7.73
N PHE A 14 -6.42 12.75 -7.09
CA PHE A 14 -7.60 12.04 -7.58
C PHE A 14 -8.09 12.67 -8.90
N ARG A 15 -8.44 11.84 -9.87
CA ARG A 15 -9.08 12.31 -11.12
C ARG A 15 -10.46 12.89 -10.88
N GLN A 16 -11.15 12.41 -9.84
CA GLN A 16 -12.40 12.92 -9.32
C GLN A 16 -12.30 12.96 -7.81
N PRO A 17 -12.83 13.99 -7.14
CA PRO A 17 -12.84 14.05 -5.70
C PRO A 17 -13.47 12.79 -5.09
N ALA A 18 -12.83 12.23 -4.06
CA ALA A 18 -13.33 11.09 -3.34
C ALA A 18 -14.10 11.54 -2.11
N GLY A 19 -15.42 11.44 -2.14
CA GLY A 19 -16.28 11.72 -0.99
C GLY A 19 -16.29 10.56 0.00
N THR A 20 -16.20 10.89 1.29
CA THR A 20 -16.38 9.95 2.40
C THR A 20 -17.26 10.61 3.46
N SER A 21 -17.71 9.85 4.46
CA SER A 21 -18.43 10.41 5.62
C SER A 21 -17.59 11.42 6.43
N ARG A 22 -16.27 11.47 6.21
CA ARG A 22 -15.33 12.34 6.93
C ARG A 22 -14.84 13.54 6.12
N GLY A 23 -15.20 13.62 4.83
CA GLY A 23 -14.82 14.73 3.97
C GLY A 23 -14.54 14.32 2.53
N ILE A 24 -14.05 15.28 1.77
CA ILE A 24 -13.71 15.12 0.36
C ILE A 24 -12.19 15.11 0.21
N TYR A 25 -11.65 14.04 -0.36
CA TYR A 25 -10.23 13.93 -0.67
C TYR A 25 -9.98 14.28 -2.13
N THR A 26 -9.07 15.19 -2.38
CA THR A 26 -8.58 15.55 -3.73
C THR A 26 -7.18 15.06 -3.98
N THR A 27 -6.44 14.78 -2.90
CA THR A 27 -5.07 14.27 -2.93
C THR A 27 -4.90 13.15 -1.92
N ARG A 28 -3.89 12.32 -2.13
CA ARG A 28 -3.45 11.29 -1.19
C ARG A 28 -1.93 11.25 -1.16
N LYS A 29 -1.34 11.41 0.01
CA LYS A 29 0.08 11.19 0.24
C LYS A 29 0.33 9.71 0.45
N VAL A 30 1.32 9.17 -0.24
CA VAL A 30 1.76 7.77 -0.12
C VAL A 30 3.27 7.71 -0.07
N TRP A 31 3.80 6.62 0.48
CA TRP A 31 5.23 6.34 0.51
C TRP A 31 5.47 4.99 -0.12
N TYR A 32 6.13 4.98 -1.27
CA TYR A 32 6.61 3.74 -1.87
C TYR A 32 7.90 3.32 -1.19
N LEU A 33 8.04 2.02 -0.99
CA LEU A 33 9.21 1.39 -0.44
C LEU A 33 9.90 0.60 -1.53
N HIS A 34 11.18 0.89 -1.79
CA HIS A 34 12.01 0.09 -2.68
C HIS A 34 12.99 -0.72 -1.84
N LEU A 35 12.74 -2.02 -1.73
CA LEU A 35 13.62 -2.98 -1.07
C LEU A 35 14.61 -3.54 -2.08
N THR A 36 15.90 -3.40 -1.79
CA THR A 36 17.00 -3.93 -2.60
C THR A 36 17.94 -4.76 -1.74
N SER A 37 18.73 -5.63 -2.37
CA SER A 37 19.74 -6.42 -1.68
C SER A 37 20.96 -6.64 -2.57
N PRO A 38 22.19 -6.52 -2.04
CA PRO A 38 23.39 -6.88 -2.77
C PRO A 38 23.46 -8.38 -3.07
N ASP A 39 22.79 -9.23 -2.28
CA ASP A 39 22.71 -10.67 -2.51
C ASP A 39 21.95 -11.04 -3.78
N PHE A 40 21.11 -10.11 -4.28
CA PHE A 40 20.27 -10.28 -5.48
C PHE A 40 20.33 -9.04 -6.37
N PRO A 41 21.44 -8.81 -7.09
CA PRO A 41 21.62 -7.62 -7.91
C PRO A 41 20.50 -7.45 -8.96
N GLY A 42 19.99 -6.22 -9.08
CA GLY A 42 18.95 -5.87 -10.06
C GLY A 42 17.52 -6.23 -9.63
N ARG A 43 17.33 -6.91 -8.49
CA ARG A 43 16.00 -7.20 -7.95
C ARG A 43 15.53 -6.07 -7.03
N VAL A 44 14.29 -5.64 -7.22
CA VAL A 44 13.63 -4.61 -6.41
C VAL A 44 12.30 -5.15 -5.91
N GLY A 45 12.09 -5.08 -4.58
CA GLY A 45 10.79 -5.27 -3.97
C GLY A 45 10.07 -3.93 -3.80
N ILE A 46 8.80 -3.85 -4.17
CA ILE A 46 8.02 -2.62 -4.06
C ILE A 46 6.86 -2.83 -3.11
N GLY A 47 6.70 -1.91 -2.16
CA GLY A 47 5.54 -1.81 -1.27
C GLY A 47 5.01 -0.39 -1.24
N GLU A 48 3.79 -0.22 -0.75
CA GLU A 48 3.13 1.07 -0.59
C GLU A 48 2.61 1.22 0.83
N CYS A 49 2.97 2.33 1.49
CA CYS A 49 2.41 2.76 2.75
C CYS A 49 1.50 3.95 2.47
N ALA A 50 0.20 3.81 2.76
CA ALA A 50 -0.80 4.78 2.31
C ALA A 50 -1.94 4.97 3.32
N PRO A 51 -1.66 5.47 4.54
CA PRO A 51 -2.70 5.80 5.49
C PRO A 51 -3.64 6.86 4.90
N LEU A 52 -4.92 6.75 5.20
CA LEU A 52 -5.90 7.78 4.82
C LEU A 52 -5.97 8.85 5.90
N PRO A 53 -5.83 10.14 5.55
CA PRO A 53 -5.90 11.24 6.50
C PRO A 53 -7.21 11.21 7.32
N ALA A 54 -7.11 11.39 8.63
CA ALA A 54 -8.21 11.40 9.60
C ALA A 54 -9.08 10.12 9.60
N LEU A 55 -8.63 9.03 8.97
CA LEU A 55 -9.38 7.76 8.91
C LEU A 55 -8.55 6.56 9.37
N SER A 56 -7.31 6.42 8.90
CA SER A 56 -6.43 5.33 9.32
C SER A 56 -5.95 5.53 10.76
N CYS A 57 -5.89 4.46 11.53
CA CYS A 57 -5.42 4.51 12.93
C CYS A 57 -3.96 4.93 13.04
N ASP A 58 -3.17 4.73 12.01
CA ASP A 58 -1.76 5.08 11.90
C ASP A 58 -1.51 6.37 11.10
N ASP A 59 -2.55 7.20 10.85
CA ASP A 59 -2.38 8.57 10.34
C ASP A 59 -1.90 9.50 11.48
N LEU A 60 -0.60 9.48 11.73
CA LEU A 60 0.04 10.17 12.85
C LEU A 60 0.92 11.32 12.38
N PRO A 61 1.07 12.41 13.17
CA PRO A 61 1.91 13.55 12.82
C PRO A 61 3.38 13.17 12.56
N ASP A 62 3.89 12.15 13.23
CA ASP A 62 5.25 11.65 13.13
C ASP A 62 5.39 10.39 12.27
N TYR A 63 4.40 10.11 11.42
CA TYR A 63 4.34 8.93 10.55
C TYR A 63 5.65 8.67 9.79
N GLU A 64 6.25 9.68 9.18
CA GLU A 64 7.50 9.54 8.41
C GLU A 64 8.67 9.11 9.30
N VAL A 65 8.70 9.57 10.55
CA VAL A 65 9.73 9.19 11.52
C VAL A 65 9.56 7.72 11.91
N ILE A 66 8.32 7.29 12.14
CA ILE A 66 7.98 5.91 12.47
C ILE A 66 8.32 4.99 11.29
N LEU A 67 7.92 5.36 10.08
CA LEU A 67 8.24 4.62 8.86
C LEU A 67 9.75 4.46 8.67
N ALA A 68 10.52 5.55 8.82
CA ALA A 68 11.97 5.50 8.70
C ALA A 68 12.62 4.59 9.76
N LYS A 69 12.09 4.57 10.98
CA LYS A 69 12.54 3.64 12.04
C LYS A 69 12.21 2.19 11.68
N ALA A 70 11.02 1.92 11.17
CA ALA A 70 10.60 0.59 10.75
C ALA A 70 11.47 0.03 9.61
N CYS A 71 11.79 0.87 8.62
CA CYS A 71 12.69 0.50 7.52
C CYS A 71 14.10 0.17 8.03
N ARG A 72 14.69 1.02 8.88
CA ARG A 72 16.00 0.74 9.49
C ARG A 72 15.99 -0.54 10.30
N ARG A 73 14.94 -0.78 11.08
CA ARG A 73 14.81 -2.02 11.87
C ARG A 73 14.74 -3.26 10.98
N LEU A 74 14.08 -3.18 9.83
CA LEU A 74 14.08 -4.27 8.85
C LEU A 74 15.49 -4.52 8.30
N GLU A 75 16.25 -3.47 7.97
CA GLU A 75 17.65 -3.58 7.52
C GLU A 75 18.54 -4.22 8.59
N GLU A 76 18.50 -3.73 9.83
CA GLU A 76 19.25 -4.25 10.97
C GLU A 76 18.95 -5.73 11.26
N ARG A 77 17.71 -6.13 11.04
CA ARG A 77 17.25 -7.52 11.19
C ARG A 77 17.43 -8.38 9.91
N GLN A 78 18.20 -7.86 8.95
CA GLN A 78 18.55 -8.59 7.72
C GLN A 78 17.32 -9.05 6.93
N GLY A 79 16.31 -8.17 6.78
CA GLY A 79 15.09 -8.43 6.07
C GLY A 79 14.03 -9.23 6.84
N ARG A 80 14.22 -9.47 8.14
CA ARG A 80 13.23 -10.13 8.99
C ARG A 80 12.25 -9.11 9.55
N LEU A 81 11.02 -9.15 9.06
CA LEU A 81 9.95 -8.29 9.52
C LEU A 81 9.58 -8.59 10.99
N ASP A 82 9.46 -7.52 11.77
CA ASP A 82 9.01 -7.58 13.16
C ASP A 82 7.53 -7.18 13.22
N VAL A 83 6.65 -8.16 12.97
CA VAL A 83 5.20 -7.96 12.87
C VAL A 83 4.63 -7.40 14.17
N ASP A 84 5.04 -7.94 15.32
CA ASP A 84 4.49 -7.55 16.62
C ASP A 84 4.74 -6.06 16.93
N SER A 85 5.91 -5.54 16.56
CA SER A 85 6.22 -4.12 16.77
C SER A 85 5.49 -3.16 15.81
N LEU A 86 4.81 -3.68 14.80
CA LEU A 86 4.12 -2.92 13.76
C LEU A 86 2.59 -3.11 13.79
N CYS A 87 2.04 -3.81 14.78
CA CYS A 87 0.59 -4.03 14.90
C CYS A 87 -0.22 -2.73 14.96
N ASP A 88 0.32 -1.68 15.56
CA ASP A 88 -0.33 -0.37 15.65
C ASP A 88 -0.14 0.49 14.39
N TYR A 89 0.64 0.01 13.41
CA TYR A 89 0.99 0.71 12.17
C TYR A 89 0.68 -0.14 10.94
N PRO A 90 -0.60 -0.45 10.67
CA PRO A 90 -0.99 -1.41 9.64
C PRO A 90 -0.59 -1.01 8.24
N SER A 91 -0.55 0.28 7.89
CA SER A 91 -0.11 0.73 6.57
C SER A 91 1.41 0.53 6.37
N ILE A 92 2.20 0.69 7.43
CA ILE A 92 3.66 0.43 7.41
C ILE A 92 3.91 -1.08 7.32
N LEU A 93 3.22 -1.86 8.14
CA LEU A 93 3.31 -3.31 8.12
C LEU A 93 2.99 -3.86 6.72
N PHE A 94 1.86 -3.43 6.14
CA PHE A 94 1.44 -3.84 4.80
C PHE A 94 2.48 -3.47 3.73
N GLY A 95 3.00 -2.24 3.77
CA GLY A 95 4.02 -1.78 2.81
C GLY A 95 5.30 -2.60 2.89
N LEU A 96 5.83 -2.85 4.08
CA LEU A 96 7.04 -3.65 4.27
C LEU A 96 6.83 -5.12 3.89
N GLU A 97 5.71 -5.72 4.31
CA GLU A 97 5.38 -7.11 3.96
C GLU A 97 5.24 -7.27 2.44
N THR A 98 4.53 -6.34 1.77
CA THR A 98 4.35 -6.37 0.32
C THR A 98 5.69 -6.20 -0.40
N ALA A 99 6.56 -5.28 0.04
CA ALA A 99 7.90 -5.11 -0.54
C ALA A 99 8.73 -6.39 -0.45
N ILE A 100 8.70 -7.06 0.70
CA ILE A 100 9.42 -8.34 0.90
C ILE A 100 8.84 -9.42 0.00
N ARG A 101 7.51 -9.58 -0.05
CA ARG A 101 6.86 -10.59 -0.90
C ARG A 101 7.15 -10.36 -2.37
N HIS A 102 7.03 -9.10 -2.84
CA HIS A 102 7.34 -8.73 -4.22
C HIS A 102 8.82 -9.00 -4.55
N PHE A 103 9.73 -8.68 -3.63
CA PHE A 103 11.16 -8.93 -3.78
C PHE A 103 11.44 -10.42 -4.03
N PHE A 104 10.85 -11.31 -3.24
CA PHE A 104 11.08 -12.75 -3.38
C PHE A 104 10.32 -13.36 -4.56
N ALA A 105 9.10 -12.91 -4.85
CA ALA A 105 8.33 -13.38 -5.99
C ALA A 105 8.94 -12.95 -7.34
N GLY A 106 9.62 -11.80 -7.38
CA GLY A 106 10.16 -11.20 -8.62
C GLY A 106 9.09 -10.76 -9.61
N SER A 107 7.83 -10.72 -9.18
CA SER A 107 6.67 -10.31 -9.97
C SER A 107 5.53 -9.84 -9.07
N TRP A 108 4.49 -9.21 -9.64
CA TRP A 108 3.29 -8.83 -8.91
C TRP A 108 2.32 -9.99 -8.62
N ALA A 109 2.57 -11.16 -9.15
CA ALA A 109 1.84 -12.38 -8.81
C ALA A 109 2.36 -12.93 -7.46
N LEU A 110 1.97 -12.26 -6.36
CA LEU A 110 2.44 -12.56 -5.01
C LEU A 110 1.93 -13.90 -4.46
N CYS A 111 0.88 -14.44 -5.06
CA CYS A 111 0.27 -15.73 -4.71
C CYS A 111 0.02 -16.52 -5.98
N ASP A 112 0.28 -17.83 -5.97
CA ASP A 112 -0.04 -18.72 -7.10
C ASP A 112 -1.47 -19.23 -6.97
N THR A 113 -2.40 -18.57 -7.67
CA THR A 113 -3.82 -18.92 -7.72
C THR A 113 -4.33 -18.82 -9.15
N ALA A 114 -5.46 -19.44 -9.47
CA ALA A 114 -6.10 -19.29 -10.77
C ALA A 114 -6.42 -17.82 -11.09
N PHE A 115 -6.76 -17.01 -10.07
CA PHE A 115 -6.99 -15.58 -10.21
C PHE A 115 -5.70 -14.83 -10.59
N SER A 116 -4.59 -15.07 -9.88
CA SER A 116 -3.31 -14.39 -10.17
C SER A 116 -2.71 -14.78 -11.52
N ARG A 117 -3.07 -15.95 -12.06
CA ARG A 117 -2.72 -16.38 -13.41
C ARG A 117 -3.68 -15.88 -14.49
N GLY A 118 -4.77 -15.18 -14.12
CA GLY A 118 -5.79 -14.70 -15.05
C GLY A 118 -6.71 -15.80 -15.59
N GLU A 119 -6.76 -16.97 -14.98
CA GLU A 119 -7.55 -18.13 -15.39
C GLU A 119 -8.97 -18.11 -14.81
N ALA A 120 -9.19 -17.35 -13.73
CA ALA A 120 -10.48 -17.21 -13.06
C ALA A 120 -10.71 -15.78 -12.56
N GLY A 121 -11.97 -15.34 -12.55
CA GLY A 121 -12.40 -14.10 -11.91
C GLY A 121 -12.72 -14.29 -10.44
N ILE A 122 -12.74 -13.20 -9.68
CA ILE A 122 -13.27 -13.15 -8.32
C ILE A 122 -14.56 -12.35 -8.34
N PRO A 123 -15.69 -12.88 -7.81
CA PRO A 123 -16.90 -12.09 -7.61
C PRO A 123 -16.62 -10.89 -6.70
N ILE A 124 -17.02 -9.71 -7.12
CA ILE A 124 -16.82 -8.47 -6.37
C ILE A 124 -18.09 -7.63 -6.38
N ASN A 125 -18.41 -6.97 -5.29
CA ASN A 125 -19.49 -6.01 -5.21
C ASN A 125 -19.21 -4.79 -6.09
N GLY A 126 -20.25 -4.27 -6.73
CA GLY A 126 -20.18 -2.97 -7.37
C GLY A 126 -20.04 -1.84 -6.33
N LEU A 127 -19.12 -0.90 -6.56
CA LEU A 127 -19.02 0.32 -5.77
C LEU A 127 -19.73 1.45 -6.52
N ILE A 128 -20.61 2.17 -5.80
CA ILE A 128 -21.16 3.44 -6.24
C ILE A 128 -20.28 4.54 -5.64
N TRP A 129 -19.57 5.25 -6.50
CA TRP A 129 -18.71 6.34 -6.07
C TRP A 129 -19.54 7.51 -5.57
N MET A 130 -19.24 8.02 -4.38
CA MET A 130 -19.98 9.13 -3.78
C MET A 130 -19.88 10.39 -4.63
N GLY A 131 -21.00 11.12 -4.77
CA GLY A 131 -21.11 12.32 -5.56
C GLY A 131 -22.55 12.87 -5.57
N ASP A 132 -22.88 13.65 -6.57
CA ASP A 132 -24.24 14.14 -6.77
C ASP A 132 -25.21 12.99 -7.00
N PHE A 133 -26.46 13.14 -6.55
CA PHE A 133 -27.49 12.10 -6.61
C PHE A 133 -27.64 11.52 -8.03
N ASP A 134 -27.74 12.38 -9.04
CA ASP A 134 -27.95 11.96 -10.44
C ASP A 134 -26.75 11.13 -10.97
N LYS A 135 -25.52 11.50 -10.58
CA LYS A 135 -24.32 10.73 -10.90
C LYS A 135 -24.30 9.39 -10.22
N MET A 136 -24.72 9.33 -8.96
CA MET A 136 -24.81 8.07 -8.21
C MET A 136 -25.86 7.15 -8.84
N LEU A 137 -27.04 7.68 -9.18
CA LEU A 137 -28.10 6.94 -9.86
C LEU A 137 -27.63 6.37 -11.20
N SER A 138 -26.96 7.18 -12.02
CA SER A 138 -26.42 6.74 -13.31
C SER A 138 -25.35 5.65 -13.21
N GLN A 139 -24.65 5.56 -12.07
CA GLN A 139 -23.72 4.46 -11.81
C GLN A 139 -24.45 3.16 -11.47
N ILE A 140 -25.59 3.25 -10.78
CA ILE A 140 -26.44 2.07 -10.47
C ILE A 140 -26.97 1.46 -11.76
N GLU A 141 -27.47 2.28 -12.67
CA GLU A 141 -28.05 1.85 -13.95
C GLU A 141 -27.03 1.18 -14.88
N LYS A 142 -25.74 1.50 -14.73
CA LYS A 142 -24.64 0.97 -15.56
C LYS A 142 -24.01 -0.34 -15.03
N LYS A 143 -24.38 -0.75 -13.82
CA LYS A 143 -23.82 -1.94 -13.15
C LYS A 143 -24.82 -3.08 -13.07
#